data_3e9a0de915d02dcff6203da2ac479d24
#
_entry.id   3e9a0de915d02dcff6203da2ac479d24
#
_cell.length_a   1.000
_cell.length_b   1.000
_cell.length_c   1.000
_cell.angle_alpha   90.00
_cell.angle_beta   90.00
_cell.angle_gamma   90.00
#
_symmetry.space_group_name_H-M   'P 1'
#
loop_
_entity.id
_entity.type
_entity.pdbx_description
1 polymer ?
#
loop_
_entity_poly.entity_id
_entity_poly.type
_entity_poly.pdbx_seq_one_letter_code
_entity_poly.pdbx_strand_id
1 'polypeptide(L)'
;VNVEELLIQKGIYYIPKGADFEVSCLNPDHPDRNPSMRIDRITGIFNCFSCEYKGSVFSYFGEKPNHLQIRREKLKNTIRQKLAESSGLAFPKNSLMYSGNWRNIRPETYKRFEAFTNAEREFAGRVNIPVKDITGKTVSFIGRHTGDGVPKYLITPAGAQMPLYPVVQPKHGCVILVEGIFDMLNLHDKGLDNAMCCFGTKQVNEGKLAVLSISGVSQIDIFFDGDDAGQTAAERVKEMCESIGLSCRNVHMKGTDPGALTNSQVTKLKSKLYA
;
A
#
# COMPACT_ATOMS: atom_id res chain seq x y z
N VAL A 1 -19.21 11.63 10.42
CA VAL A 1 -20.42 11.45 9.60
C VAL A 1 -20.01 11.53 8.14
N ASN A 2 -20.44 10.60 7.29
CA ASN A 2 -20.27 10.70 5.84
C ASN A 2 -21.45 11.47 5.20
N VAL A 3 -21.36 11.76 3.89
CA VAL A 3 -22.38 12.56 3.18
C VAL A 3 -23.73 11.87 3.21
N GLU A 4 -23.80 10.56 2.95
CA GLU A 4 -25.05 9.81 2.92
C GLU A 4 -25.73 9.77 4.30
N GLU A 5 -24.95 9.47 5.34
CA GLU A 5 -25.42 9.50 6.73
C GLU A 5 -25.98 10.88 7.11
N LEU A 6 -25.29 11.96 6.68
CA LEU A 6 -25.73 13.32 6.95
C LEU A 6 -27.07 13.63 6.25
N LEU A 7 -27.21 13.26 4.99
CA LEU A 7 -28.49 13.47 4.25
C LEU A 7 -29.63 12.71 4.93
N ILE A 8 -29.41 11.46 5.34
CA ILE A 8 -30.40 10.64 6.06
C ILE A 8 -30.77 11.32 7.40
N GLN A 9 -29.77 11.73 8.20
CA GLN A 9 -30.01 12.40 9.48
C GLN A 9 -30.78 13.70 9.36
N LYS A 10 -30.59 14.43 8.25
CA LYS A 10 -31.31 15.72 7.99
C LYS A 10 -32.61 15.50 7.22
N GLY A 11 -32.99 14.24 6.94
CA GLY A 11 -34.25 13.93 6.23
C GLY A 11 -34.28 14.37 4.77
N ILE A 12 -33.12 14.53 4.14
CA ILE A 12 -33.00 14.92 2.73
C ILE A 12 -33.16 13.68 1.84
N TYR A 13 -34.19 13.70 1.00
CA TYR A 13 -34.33 12.66 -0.03
C TYR A 13 -33.28 12.82 -1.12
N TYR A 14 -32.66 11.74 -1.52
CA TYR A 14 -31.62 11.74 -2.53
C TYR A 14 -31.75 10.54 -3.49
N ILE A 15 -31.27 10.74 -4.71
CA ILE A 15 -31.16 9.70 -5.74
C ILE A 15 -29.68 9.51 -6.08
N PRO A 16 -29.10 8.30 -5.91
CA PRO A 16 -27.73 8.05 -6.32
C PRO A 16 -27.57 8.15 -7.84
N LYS A 17 -26.62 9.00 -8.29
CA LYS A 17 -26.26 9.16 -9.72
C LYS A 17 -24.74 9.18 -9.89
N GLY A 18 -24.14 8.03 -10.17
CA GLY A 18 -22.69 7.91 -10.35
C GLY A 18 -21.92 8.31 -9.10
N ALA A 19 -21.06 9.33 -9.22
CA ALA A 19 -20.28 9.86 -8.12
C ALA A 19 -21.06 10.82 -7.20
N ASP A 20 -22.29 11.18 -7.56
CA ASP A 20 -23.10 12.18 -6.88
C ASP A 20 -24.38 11.62 -6.28
N PHE A 21 -24.97 12.37 -5.36
CA PHE A 21 -26.37 12.33 -4.98
C PHE A 21 -27.11 13.48 -5.66
N GLU A 22 -28.23 13.17 -6.30
CA GLU A 22 -29.17 14.17 -6.82
C GLU A 22 -30.20 14.47 -5.74
N VAL A 23 -30.36 15.72 -5.40
CA VAL A 23 -31.31 16.22 -4.37
C VAL A 23 -32.03 17.46 -4.85
N SER A 24 -33.16 17.81 -4.21
CA SER A 24 -33.76 19.13 -4.36
C SER A 24 -32.82 20.22 -3.84
N CYS A 25 -32.85 21.38 -4.45
CA CYS A 25 -31.92 22.46 -4.12
C CYS A 25 -32.05 22.88 -2.63
N LEU A 26 -30.89 23.03 -1.98
CA LEU A 26 -30.81 23.47 -0.59
C LEU A 26 -30.91 25.01 -0.43
N ASN A 27 -30.97 25.75 -1.55
CA ASN A 27 -31.17 27.22 -1.49
C ASN A 27 -32.62 27.52 -1.13
N PRO A 28 -32.89 28.20 0.00
CA PRO A 28 -34.25 28.56 0.41
C PRO A 28 -35.02 29.43 -0.61
N ASP A 29 -34.28 30.22 -1.40
CA ASP A 29 -34.84 31.11 -2.42
C ASP A 29 -35.13 30.41 -3.76
N HIS A 30 -34.83 29.12 -3.86
CA HIS A 30 -35.04 28.32 -5.06
C HIS A 30 -35.99 27.14 -4.80
N PRO A 31 -37.30 27.31 -4.98
CA PRO A 31 -38.27 26.23 -4.83
C PRO A 31 -38.09 25.21 -5.96
N ASP A 32 -37.40 24.11 -5.65
CA ASP A 32 -36.99 23.10 -6.61
C ASP A 32 -38.05 21.98 -6.65
N ARG A 33 -38.89 21.95 -7.69
CA ARG A 33 -39.90 20.89 -7.90
C ARG A 33 -39.29 19.61 -8.49
N ASN A 34 -38.18 19.75 -9.22
CA ASN A 34 -37.43 18.62 -9.80
C ASN A 34 -36.01 18.70 -9.28
N PRO A 35 -35.44 17.63 -8.69
CA PRO A 35 -34.08 17.65 -8.15
C PRO A 35 -33.08 18.22 -9.16
N SER A 36 -32.41 19.31 -8.85
CA SER A 36 -31.47 20.01 -9.72
C SER A 36 -30.10 20.24 -9.09
N MET A 37 -29.91 19.81 -7.84
CA MET A 37 -28.64 19.91 -7.15
C MET A 37 -27.91 18.57 -7.14
N ARG A 38 -26.61 18.61 -7.38
CA ARG A 38 -25.68 17.47 -7.25
C ARG A 38 -24.77 17.67 -6.07
N ILE A 39 -24.62 16.62 -5.28
CA ILE A 39 -23.75 16.58 -4.10
C ILE A 39 -22.74 15.44 -4.32
N ASP A 40 -21.45 15.75 -4.39
CA ASP A 40 -20.40 14.74 -4.46
C ASP A 40 -20.45 13.84 -3.22
N ARG A 41 -20.55 12.53 -3.43
CA ARG A 41 -20.79 11.52 -2.39
C ARG A 41 -19.67 11.41 -1.36
N ILE A 42 -18.48 11.88 -1.71
CA ILE A 42 -17.29 11.77 -0.87
C ILE A 42 -17.02 13.08 -0.16
N THR A 43 -16.99 14.18 -0.90
CA THR A 43 -16.59 15.49 -0.37
C THR A 43 -17.72 16.29 0.21
N GLY A 44 -18.96 15.97 -0.18
CA GLY A 44 -20.14 16.75 0.18
C GLY A 44 -20.21 18.13 -0.48
N ILE A 45 -19.36 18.41 -1.47
CA ILE A 45 -19.45 19.63 -2.27
C ILE A 45 -20.68 19.53 -3.15
N PHE A 46 -21.46 20.58 -3.18
CA PHE A 46 -22.67 20.63 -3.99
C PHE A 46 -22.68 21.78 -4.98
N ASN A 47 -23.44 21.61 -6.05
CA ASN A 47 -23.79 22.63 -7.03
C ASN A 47 -25.21 22.39 -7.54
N CYS A 48 -26.03 23.43 -7.52
CA CYS A 48 -27.33 23.42 -8.18
C CYS A 48 -27.17 23.86 -9.64
N PHE A 49 -27.68 23.09 -10.58
CA PHE A 49 -27.57 23.38 -12.00
C PHE A 49 -28.63 24.41 -12.48
N SER A 50 -29.65 24.71 -11.64
CA SER A 50 -30.68 25.68 -11.98
C SER A 50 -30.38 27.09 -11.45
N CYS A 51 -29.91 27.21 -10.19
CA CYS A 51 -29.68 28.53 -9.57
C CYS A 51 -28.20 28.79 -9.22
N GLU A 52 -27.29 27.86 -9.62
CA GLU A 52 -25.84 27.94 -9.40
C GLU A 52 -25.41 28.02 -7.92
N TYR A 53 -26.31 27.74 -6.99
CA TYR A 53 -25.99 27.72 -5.55
C TYR A 53 -24.97 26.63 -5.25
N LYS A 54 -23.82 26.99 -4.67
CA LYS A 54 -22.66 26.12 -4.43
C LYS A 54 -22.25 26.15 -2.97
N GLY A 55 -21.71 25.04 -2.50
CA GLY A 55 -21.20 24.97 -1.14
C GLY A 55 -20.80 23.55 -0.72
N SER A 56 -20.79 23.32 0.58
CA SER A 56 -20.60 22.01 1.18
C SER A 56 -21.77 21.68 2.11
N VAL A 57 -22.31 20.48 2.02
CA VAL A 57 -23.39 20.02 2.91
C VAL A 57 -22.97 20.04 4.37
N PHE A 58 -21.69 19.81 4.65
CA PHE A 58 -21.17 19.88 6.02
C PHE A 58 -21.28 21.30 6.57
N SER A 59 -20.80 22.28 5.81
CA SER A 59 -20.89 23.68 6.22
C SER A 59 -22.36 24.18 6.28
N TYR A 60 -23.19 23.74 5.34
CA TYR A 60 -24.61 24.09 5.28
C TYR A 60 -25.36 23.61 6.54
N PHE A 61 -25.08 22.40 7.02
CA PHE A 61 -25.72 21.86 8.22
C PHE A 61 -24.93 22.11 9.53
N GLY A 62 -23.82 22.86 9.49
CA GLY A 62 -23.00 23.15 10.66
C GLY A 62 -22.21 21.93 11.19
N GLU A 63 -21.98 20.95 10.32
CA GLU A 63 -21.27 19.70 10.67
C GLU A 63 -19.80 19.79 10.25
N LYS A 64 -18.95 18.99 10.91
CA LYS A 64 -17.53 18.88 10.52
C LYS A 64 -17.31 17.64 9.64
N PRO A 65 -16.71 17.81 8.44
CA PRO A 65 -16.38 16.66 7.60
C PRO A 65 -15.33 15.77 8.28
N ASN A 66 -15.46 14.46 8.13
CA ASN A 66 -14.41 13.52 8.51
C ASN A 66 -13.35 13.50 7.40
N HIS A 67 -12.34 14.36 7.52
CA HIS A 67 -11.27 14.49 6.52
C HIS A 67 -10.52 13.18 6.26
N LEU A 68 -10.31 12.33 7.28
CA LEU A 68 -9.67 11.03 7.13
C LEU A 68 -10.52 10.10 6.27
N GLN A 69 -11.83 10.05 6.51
CA GLN A 69 -12.74 9.23 5.73
C GLN A 69 -12.83 9.72 4.26
N ILE A 70 -12.89 11.03 4.04
CA ILE A 70 -12.87 11.63 2.69
C ILE A 70 -11.58 11.26 1.95
N ARG A 71 -10.42 11.38 2.61
CA ARG A 71 -9.11 11.02 2.04
C ARG A 71 -9.04 9.53 1.70
N ARG A 72 -9.57 8.67 2.59
CA ARG A 72 -9.65 7.23 2.41
C ARG A 72 -10.49 6.83 1.18
N GLU A 73 -11.67 7.42 1.01
CA GLU A 73 -12.56 7.12 -0.12
C GLU A 73 -12.00 7.66 -1.45
N LYS A 74 -11.41 8.86 -1.48
CA LYS A 74 -10.69 9.37 -2.65
C LYS A 74 -9.56 8.43 -3.07
N LEU A 75 -8.79 7.94 -2.11
CA LEU A 75 -7.68 7.02 -2.40
C LEU A 75 -8.20 5.67 -2.93
N LYS A 76 -9.27 5.12 -2.36
CA LYS A 76 -9.92 3.90 -2.89
C LYS A 76 -10.36 4.07 -4.36
N ASN A 77 -10.95 5.21 -4.70
CA ASN A 77 -11.38 5.47 -6.07
C ASN A 77 -10.20 5.62 -7.03
N THR A 78 -9.13 6.32 -6.62
CA THR A 78 -7.90 6.42 -7.41
C THR A 78 -7.28 5.04 -7.65
N ILE A 79 -7.26 4.20 -6.62
CA ILE A 79 -6.80 2.82 -6.75
C ILE A 79 -7.67 2.06 -7.75
N ARG A 80 -9.00 2.10 -7.62
CA ARG A 80 -9.92 1.42 -8.55
C ARG A 80 -9.73 1.87 -10.00
N GLN A 81 -9.54 3.17 -10.25
CA GLN A 81 -9.28 3.69 -11.59
C GLN A 81 -7.96 3.15 -12.16
N LYS A 82 -6.87 3.24 -11.39
CA LYS A 82 -5.58 2.68 -11.81
C LYS A 82 -5.63 1.16 -12.05
N LEU A 83 -6.49 0.44 -11.30
CA LEU A 83 -6.75 -0.97 -11.49
C LEU A 83 -7.35 -1.30 -12.84
N ALA A 84 -8.27 -0.47 -13.31
CA ALA A 84 -8.94 -0.67 -14.61
C ALA A 84 -8.02 -0.40 -15.80
N GLU A 85 -7.03 0.49 -15.64
CA GLU A 85 -6.22 1.03 -16.74
C GLU A 85 -4.91 0.26 -17.00
N SER A 86 -4.38 -0.55 -16.06
CA SER A 86 -3.10 -1.24 -16.23
C SER A 86 -3.24 -2.68 -16.68
N SER A 87 -2.56 -3.09 -17.75
CA SER A 87 -2.53 -4.47 -18.23
C SER A 87 -1.55 -5.37 -17.45
N GLY A 88 -0.69 -4.81 -16.62
CA GLY A 88 0.43 -5.53 -16.00
C GLY A 88 1.55 -5.89 -17.00
N LEU A 89 2.72 -6.22 -16.50
CA LEU A 89 3.84 -6.69 -17.33
C LEU A 89 3.69 -8.19 -17.61
N ALA A 90 3.91 -8.58 -18.86
CA ALA A 90 4.00 -9.99 -19.22
C ALA A 90 5.24 -10.63 -18.60
N PHE A 91 5.12 -11.89 -18.22
CA PHE A 91 6.26 -12.65 -17.72
C PHE A 91 7.28 -12.85 -18.86
N PRO A 92 8.59 -12.66 -18.64
CA PRO A 92 9.59 -12.77 -19.71
C PRO A 92 9.58 -14.17 -20.33
N LYS A 93 9.63 -14.23 -21.67
CA LYS A 93 9.68 -15.51 -22.39
C LYS A 93 10.93 -16.29 -22.01
N ASN A 94 10.89 -17.61 -22.12
CA ASN A 94 12.02 -18.50 -21.83
C ASN A 94 12.58 -18.40 -20.39
N SER A 95 11.77 -17.90 -19.44
CA SER A 95 12.13 -17.90 -18.04
C SER A 95 12.06 -19.31 -17.45
N LEU A 96 13.02 -19.66 -16.61
CA LEU A 96 13.07 -20.91 -15.87
C LEU A 96 12.79 -20.59 -14.38
N MET A 97 11.84 -21.29 -13.78
CA MET A 97 11.56 -21.15 -12.35
C MET A 97 12.80 -21.46 -11.52
N TYR A 98 13.14 -20.57 -10.59
CA TYR A 98 14.29 -20.78 -9.73
C TYR A 98 13.97 -21.79 -8.62
N SER A 99 14.76 -22.84 -8.53
CA SER A 99 14.59 -23.94 -7.56
C SER A 99 15.83 -24.15 -6.67
N GLY A 100 16.77 -23.20 -6.69
CA GLY A 100 17.99 -23.30 -5.88
C GLY A 100 17.77 -22.91 -4.40
N ASN A 101 18.69 -23.37 -3.57
CA ASN A 101 18.83 -22.88 -2.19
C ASN A 101 19.91 -21.78 -2.18
N TRP A 102 19.53 -20.56 -1.93
CA TRP A 102 20.44 -19.41 -1.95
C TRP A 102 20.12 -18.45 -0.82
N ARG A 103 21.16 -17.87 -0.21
CA ARG A 103 21.04 -16.95 0.93
C ARG A 103 20.24 -17.50 2.12
N ASN A 104 20.36 -18.81 2.38
CA ASN A 104 19.62 -19.53 3.44
C ASN A 104 18.10 -19.42 3.32
N ILE A 105 17.59 -19.24 2.09
CA ILE A 105 16.17 -19.23 1.75
C ILE A 105 15.88 -20.50 0.96
N ARG A 106 14.86 -21.23 1.37
CA ARG A 106 14.50 -22.53 0.79
C ARG A 106 13.86 -22.38 -0.60
N PRO A 107 13.98 -23.40 -1.47
CA PRO A 107 13.38 -23.41 -2.80
C PRO A 107 11.87 -23.14 -2.80
N GLU A 108 11.12 -23.63 -1.79
CA GLU A 108 9.67 -23.45 -1.66
C GLU A 108 9.31 -21.97 -1.52
N THR A 109 10.13 -21.19 -0.82
CA THR A 109 9.94 -19.75 -0.69
C THR A 109 10.17 -19.05 -2.02
N TYR A 110 11.23 -19.37 -2.73
CA TYR A 110 11.46 -18.85 -4.08
C TYR A 110 10.33 -19.18 -5.04
N LYS A 111 9.85 -20.43 -5.01
CA LYS A 111 8.71 -20.88 -5.81
C LYS A 111 7.44 -20.09 -5.48
N ARG A 112 7.15 -19.87 -4.20
CA ARG A 112 5.99 -19.08 -3.74
C ARG A 112 6.01 -17.65 -4.27
N PHE A 113 7.19 -17.06 -4.40
CA PHE A 113 7.39 -15.72 -4.94
C PHE A 113 7.68 -15.69 -6.44
N GLU A 114 7.45 -16.82 -7.14
CA GLU A 114 7.63 -16.95 -8.59
C GLU A 114 9.02 -16.52 -9.06
N ALA A 115 10.05 -16.77 -8.24
CA ALA A 115 11.42 -16.45 -8.59
C ALA A 115 11.87 -17.21 -9.84
N PHE A 116 12.61 -16.54 -10.72
CA PHE A 116 13.04 -17.11 -11.98
C PHE A 116 14.46 -16.68 -12.39
N THR A 117 15.04 -17.44 -13.32
CA THR A 117 16.22 -17.05 -14.07
C THR A 117 15.87 -16.90 -15.55
N ASN A 118 16.60 -16.05 -16.25
CA ASN A 118 16.41 -15.82 -17.67
C ASN A 118 17.73 -15.38 -18.30
N ALA A 119 17.97 -15.72 -19.56
CA ALA A 119 19.19 -15.39 -20.29
C ALA A 119 19.16 -14.01 -20.97
N GLU A 120 18.01 -13.34 -21.02
CA GLU A 120 17.90 -11.99 -21.57
C GLU A 120 18.74 -11.01 -20.74
N ARG A 121 19.35 -10.03 -21.42
CA ARG A 121 20.36 -9.14 -20.84
C ARG A 121 19.97 -8.53 -19.49
N GLU A 122 18.75 -8.08 -19.36
CA GLU A 122 18.21 -7.41 -18.17
C GLU A 122 17.97 -8.37 -16.98
N PHE A 123 17.86 -9.66 -17.27
CA PHE A 123 17.60 -10.69 -16.25
C PHE A 123 18.80 -11.64 -16.02
N ALA A 124 19.76 -11.62 -16.93
CA ALA A 124 20.86 -12.57 -16.97
C ALA A 124 21.75 -12.52 -15.72
N GLY A 125 22.20 -13.68 -15.24
CA GLY A 125 23.04 -13.82 -14.06
C GLY A 125 22.36 -13.46 -12.72
N ARG A 126 21.04 -13.36 -12.71
CA ARG A 126 20.25 -12.92 -11.57
C ARG A 126 19.18 -13.94 -11.17
N VAL A 127 18.86 -13.95 -9.90
CA VAL A 127 17.57 -14.46 -9.42
C VAL A 127 16.61 -13.28 -9.45
N ASN A 128 15.58 -13.40 -10.27
CA ASN A 128 14.61 -12.36 -10.54
C ASN A 128 13.27 -12.71 -9.86
N ILE A 129 12.58 -11.71 -9.35
CA ILE A 129 11.30 -11.85 -8.64
C ILE A 129 10.32 -10.87 -9.25
N PRO A 130 9.13 -11.31 -9.70
CA PRO A 130 8.06 -10.42 -10.14
C PRO A 130 7.50 -9.66 -8.95
N VAL A 131 7.40 -8.35 -9.09
CA VAL A 131 6.79 -7.46 -8.10
C VAL A 131 5.37 -7.17 -8.54
N LYS A 132 4.42 -7.56 -7.71
CA LYS A 132 2.99 -7.38 -7.97
C LYS A 132 2.42 -6.23 -7.14
N ASP A 133 1.52 -5.47 -7.73
CA ASP A 133 0.76 -4.44 -7.03
C ASP A 133 -0.38 -5.06 -6.19
N ILE A 134 -1.16 -4.21 -5.52
CA ILE A 134 -2.30 -4.63 -4.68
C ILE A 134 -3.41 -5.36 -5.47
N THR A 135 -3.32 -5.43 -6.79
CA THR A 135 -4.29 -6.07 -7.70
C THR A 135 -3.82 -7.41 -8.19
N GLY A 136 -2.60 -7.79 -7.81
CA GLY A 136 -1.93 -8.99 -8.27
C GLY A 136 -1.27 -8.87 -9.65
N LYS A 137 -1.30 -7.68 -10.28
CA LYS A 137 -0.63 -7.44 -11.56
C LYS A 137 0.86 -7.23 -11.36
N THR A 138 1.68 -7.84 -12.20
CA THR A 138 3.14 -7.60 -12.20
C THR A 138 3.41 -6.20 -12.73
N VAL A 139 4.02 -5.35 -11.91
CA VAL A 139 4.37 -3.96 -12.24
C VAL A 139 5.86 -3.77 -12.46
N SER A 140 6.66 -4.73 -12.01
CA SER A 140 8.11 -4.70 -12.13
C SER A 140 8.72 -6.09 -11.89
N PHE A 141 9.97 -6.24 -12.24
CA PHE A 141 10.82 -7.36 -11.84
C PHE A 141 12.03 -6.81 -11.09
N ILE A 142 12.42 -7.43 -10.00
CA ILE A 142 13.65 -7.13 -9.30
C ILE A 142 14.59 -8.30 -9.37
N GLY A 143 15.78 -8.10 -9.94
CA GLY A 143 16.82 -9.12 -10.08
C GLY A 143 18.01 -8.83 -9.19
N ARG A 144 18.47 -9.82 -8.42
CA ARG A 144 19.73 -9.75 -7.69
C ARG A 144 20.77 -10.64 -8.37
N HIS A 145 21.94 -10.07 -8.65
CA HIS A 145 23.04 -10.83 -9.22
C HIS A 145 23.51 -11.95 -8.27
N THR A 146 23.73 -13.16 -8.79
CA THR A 146 24.11 -14.32 -7.99
C THR A 146 25.60 -14.36 -7.65
N GLY A 147 26.43 -13.62 -8.40
CA GLY A 147 27.86 -13.38 -8.16
C GLY A 147 28.15 -11.89 -7.96
N ASP A 148 29.32 -11.44 -8.38
CA ASP A 148 29.85 -10.09 -8.16
C ASP A 148 29.47 -9.07 -9.25
N GLY A 149 28.49 -9.41 -10.10
CA GLY A 149 28.04 -8.53 -11.20
C GLY A 149 27.42 -7.22 -10.73
N VAL A 150 27.69 -6.15 -11.48
CA VAL A 150 27.21 -4.79 -11.21
C VAL A 150 26.17 -4.41 -12.27
N PRO A 151 25.04 -3.76 -11.85
CA PRO A 151 24.63 -3.45 -10.49
C PRO A 151 24.19 -4.73 -9.73
N LYS A 152 24.39 -4.72 -8.41
CA LYS A 152 23.99 -5.83 -7.52
C LYS A 152 22.48 -6.12 -7.62
N TYR A 153 21.66 -5.07 -7.67
CA TYR A 153 20.22 -5.14 -7.92
C TYR A 153 19.88 -4.42 -9.22
N LEU A 154 18.90 -4.95 -9.94
CA LEU A 154 18.34 -4.32 -11.14
C LEU A 154 16.82 -4.40 -11.08
N ILE A 155 16.17 -3.28 -11.33
CA ILE A 155 14.71 -3.16 -11.44
C ILE A 155 14.36 -2.99 -12.92
N THR A 156 13.46 -3.81 -13.42
CA THR A 156 12.99 -3.81 -14.81
C THR A 156 11.46 -3.67 -14.84
N PRO A 157 10.90 -2.70 -15.59
CA PRO A 157 11.62 -1.65 -16.33
C PRO A 157 12.28 -0.61 -15.41
N ALA A 158 13.30 0.08 -15.91
CA ALA A 158 13.97 1.15 -15.19
C ALA A 158 12.97 2.26 -14.83
N GLY A 159 13.06 2.79 -13.60
CA GLY A 159 12.16 3.84 -13.12
C GLY A 159 10.77 3.36 -12.71
N ALA A 160 10.52 2.04 -12.67
CA ALA A 160 9.25 1.50 -12.19
C ALA A 160 8.90 1.99 -10.78
N GLN A 161 7.63 2.37 -10.58
CA GLN A 161 7.11 2.74 -9.27
C GLN A 161 6.91 1.48 -8.41
N MET A 162 7.81 1.25 -7.47
CA MET A 162 7.78 0.07 -6.62
C MET A 162 6.69 0.20 -5.55
N PRO A 163 5.75 -0.77 -5.42
CA PRO A 163 4.77 -0.79 -4.33
C PRO A 163 5.42 -1.23 -3.01
N LEU A 164 4.67 -1.24 -1.91
CA LEU A 164 4.99 -2.10 -0.77
C LEU A 164 4.61 -3.54 -1.14
N TYR A 165 5.53 -4.49 -0.96
CA TYR A 165 5.40 -5.84 -1.49
C TYR A 165 5.86 -6.93 -0.51
N PRO A 166 5.22 -8.08 -0.48
CA PRO A 166 4.00 -8.46 -1.18
C PRO A 166 2.74 -7.87 -0.50
N VAL A 167 1.58 -8.02 -1.14
CA VAL A 167 0.32 -7.84 -0.42
C VAL A 167 0.17 -8.99 0.56
N VAL A 168 0.06 -8.66 1.83
CA VAL A 168 -0.05 -9.64 2.92
C VAL A 168 -1.32 -9.44 3.73
N GLN A 169 -1.75 -10.50 4.41
CA GLN A 169 -2.78 -10.37 5.45
C GLN A 169 -2.13 -9.84 6.74
N PRO A 170 -2.64 -8.76 7.32
CA PRO A 170 -2.14 -8.26 8.60
C PRO A 170 -2.32 -9.32 9.69
N LYS A 171 -1.29 -9.53 10.50
CA LYS A 171 -1.38 -10.39 11.66
C LYS A 171 -1.72 -9.55 12.89
N HIS A 172 -2.88 -9.78 13.49
CA HIS A 172 -3.42 -8.92 14.56
C HIS A 172 -3.45 -7.42 14.17
N GLY A 173 -3.76 -7.13 12.90
CA GLY A 173 -3.72 -5.76 12.37
C GLY A 173 -2.33 -5.21 12.09
N CYS A 174 -1.27 -6.01 12.26
CA CYS A 174 0.13 -5.59 12.12
C CYS A 174 0.79 -6.16 10.85
N VAL A 175 1.62 -5.34 10.20
CA VAL A 175 2.57 -5.75 9.17
C VAL A 175 3.99 -5.38 9.58
N ILE A 176 4.97 -6.17 9.11
CA ILE A 176 6.40 -5.90 9.32
C ILE A 176 6.94 -5.27 8.05
N LEU A 177 7.52 -4.09 8.14
CA LEU A 177 8.12 -3.38 7.01
C LEU A 177 9.64 -3.48 7.06
N VAL A 178 10.22 -4.10 6.03
CA VAL A 178 11.68 -4.23 5.86
C VAL A 178 12.16 -3.46 4.63
N GLU A 179 13.46 -3.24 4.52
CA GLU A 179 14.03 -2.44 3.44
C GLU A 179 14.07 -3.18 2.11
N GLY A 180 14.60 -4.39 2.08
CA GLY A 180 14.93 -5.14 0.89
C GLY A 180 14.08 -6.36 0.63
N ILE A 181 14.06 -6.79 -0.64
CA ILE A 181 13.30 -7.98 -1.08
C ILE A 181 13.82 -9.26 -0.40
N PHE A 182 15.14 -9.40 -0.18
CA PHE A 182 15.70 -10.60 0.43
C PHE A 182 15.50 -10.65 1.94
N ASP A 183 15.32 -9.50 2.60
CA ASP A 183 14.96 -9.42 4.00
C ASP A 183 13.53 -9.95 4.18
N MET A 184 12.63 -9.48 3.35
CA MET A 184 11.25 -9.96 3.29
C MET A 184 11.20 -11.46 2.99
N LEU A 185 11.93 -11.96 1.97
CA LEU A 185 11.97 -13.38 1.64
C LEU A 185 12.48 -14.23 2.80
N ASN A 186 13.54 -13.77 3.50
CA ASN A 186 14.09 -14.47 4.66
C ASN A 186 13.07 -14.57 5.79
N LEU A 187 12.33 -13.48 6.07
CA LEU A 187 11.29 -13.48 7.09
C LEU A 187 10.13 -14.42 6.73
N HIS A 188 9.68 -14.38 5.47
CA HIS A 188 8.66 -15.30 4.96
C HIS A 188 9.10 -16.76 5.03
N ASP A 189 10.36 -17.06 4.66
CA ASP A 189 10.93 -18.39 4.75
C ASP A 189 10.87 -18.97 6.16
N LYS A 190 11.00 -18.10 7.16
CA LYS A 190 10.99 -18.45 8.58
C LYS A 190 9.63 -18.22 9.24
N GLY A 191 8.59 -17.97 8.42
CA GLY A 191 7.20 -17.93 8.84
C GLY A 191 6.74 -16.62 9.49
N LEU A 192 7.37 -15.49 9.17
CA LEU A 192 6.83 -14.14 9.36
C LEU A 192 6.20 -13.69 8.03
N ASP A 193 5.04 -14.22 7.73
CA ASP A 193 4.33 -14.09 6.45
C ASP A 193 3.57 -12.77 6.26
N ASN A 194 3.56 -11.93 7.29
CA ASN A 194 3.09 -10.55 7.24
C ASN A 194 4.21 -9.52 7.00
N ALA A 195 5.40 -9.96 6.58
CA ALA A 195 6.50 -9.07 6.21
C ALA A 195 6.32 -8.51 4.79
N MET A 196 6.62 -7.22 4.63
CA MET A 196 6.61 -6.49 3.37
C MET A 196 7.92 -5.74 3.19
N CYS A 197 8.39 -5.58 1.95
CA CYS A 197 9.55 -4.73 1.66
C CYS A 197 9.15 -3.43 0.96
N CYS A 198 9.94 -2.38 1.16
CA CYS A 198 9.73 -1.06 0.54
C CYS A 198 10.68 -0.77 -0.63
N PHE A 199 11.62 -1.66 -0.96
CA PHE A 199 12.63 -1.48 -2.02
C PHE A 199 13.53 -0.25 -1.82
N GLY A 200 13.94 -0.05 -0.58
CA GLY A 200 14.73 1.09 -0.13
C GLY A 200 13.89 2.13 0.61
N THR A 201 14.41 2.60 1.72
CA THR A 201 13.67 3.45 2.67
C THR A 201 13.16 4.75 2.05
N LYS A 202 13.87 5.31 1.05
CA LYS A 202 13.46 6.54 0.31
C LYS A 202 12.18 6.35 -0.50
N GLN A 203 11.80 5.11 -0.81
CA GLN A 203 10.59 4.77 -1.55
C GLN A 203 9.32 4.84 -0.70
N VAL A 204 9.45 4.88 0.63
CA VAL A 204 8.31 5.00 1.55
C VAL A 204 7.78 6.43 1.54
N ASN A 205 6.47 6.56 1.33
CA ASN A 205 5.76 7.83 1.38
C ASN A 205 4.36 7.63 1.99
N GLU A 206 3.74 8.73 2.41
CA GLU A 206 2.42 8.70 3.05
C GLU A 206 1.34 8.00 2.21
N GLY A 207 1.39 8.14 0.87
CA GLY A 207 0.43 7.49 -0.02
C GLY A 207 0.47 5.97 0.06
N LYS A 208 1.68 5.39 0.10
CA LYS A 208 1.87 3.93 0.26
C LYS A 208 1.43 3.46 1.64
N LEU A 209 1.75 4.21 2.69
CA LEU A 209 1.34 3.88 4.06
C LEU A 209 -0.18 3.99 4.24
N ALA A 210 -0.82 4.99 3.62
CA ALA A 210 -2.27 5.14 3.63
C ALA A 210 -2.99 3.96 2.95
N VAL A 211 -2.39 3.34 1.93
CA VAL A 211 -2.92 2.09 1.31
C VAL A 211 -2.98 0.96 2.34
N LEU A 212 -1.96 0.81 3.19
CA LEU A 212 -1.96 -0.20 4.24
C LEU A 212 -3.11 0.03 5.24
N SER A 213 -3.32 1.26 5.67
CA SER A 213 -4.45 1.61 6.56
C SER A 213 -5.80 1.22 5.97
N ILE A 214 -6.00 1.45 4.65
CA ILE A 214 -7.23 1.04 3.95
C ILE A 214 -7.39 -0.48 3.93
N SER A 215 -6.27 -1.20 3.85
CA SER A 215 -6.24 -2.66 3.82
C SER A 215 -6.41 -3.32 5.20
N GLY A 216 -6.73 -2.55 6.24
CA GLY A 216 -6.98 -3.05 7.58
C GLY A 216 -5.75 -3.13 8.48
N VAL A 217 -4.62 -2.54 8.04
CA VAL A 217 -3.43 -2.41 8.88
C VAL A 217 -3.66 -1.29 9.89
N SER A 218 -3.48 -1.59 11.16
CA SER A 218 -3.56 -0.64 12.28
C SER A 218 -2.19 -0.32 12.87
N GLN A 219 -1.21 -1.21 12.65
CA GLN A 219 0.16 -1.08 13.17
C GLN A 219 1.19 -1.49 12.13
N ILE A 220 2.32 -0.78 12.10
CA ILE A 220 3.49 -1.12 11.30
C ILE A 220 4.68 -1.35 12.24
N ASP A 221 5.26 -2.55 12.18
CA ASP A 221 6.53 -2.86 12.81
C ASP A 221 7.64 -2.57 11.79
N ILE A 222 8.36 -1.46 11.95
CA ILE A 222 9.47 -1.10 11.09
C ILE A 222 10.68 -1.93 11.53
N PHE A 223 11.21 -2.75 10.63
CA PHE A 223 12.37 -3.58 10.89
C PHE A 223 13.41 -3.38 9.79
N PHE A 224 14.06 -2.22 9.80
CA PHE A 224 15.14 -1.87 8.88
C PHE A 224 16.49 -2.35 9.39
N ASP A 225 17.54 -2.17 8.60
CA ASP A 225 18.89 -2.57 8.96
C ASP A 225 19.33 -1.90 10.26
N GLY A 226 20.11 -2.63 11.05
CA GLY A 226 20.52 -2.20 12.39
C GLY A 226 21.65 -1.16 12.39
N ASP A 227 21.95 -0.53 11.26
CA ASP A 227 22.92 0.57 11.13
C ASP A 227 22.26 1.95 11.33
N ASP A 228 23.08 3.00 11.41
CA ASP A 228 22.61 4.37 11.65
C ASP A 228 21.70 4.88 10.53
N ALA A 229 21.93 4.47 9.29
CA ALA A 229 21.12 4.87 8.13
C ALA A 229 19.73 4.25 8.20
N GLY A 230 19.63 2.94 8.51
CA GLY A 230 18.37 2.24 8.69
C GLY A 230 17.57 2.80 9.87
N GLN A 231 18.24 3.13 10.99
CA GLN A 231 17.58 3.70 12.17
C GLN A 231 17.05 5.11 11.90
N THR A 232 17.83 5.98 11.23
CA THR A 232 17.36 7.30 10.80
C THR A 232 16.14 7.20 9.88
N ALA A 233 16.16 6.25 8.96
CA ALA A 233 15.05 6.00 8.08
C ALA A 233 13.81 5.46 8.82
N ALA A 234 14.00 4.64 9.85
CA ALA A 234 12.91 4.12 10.68
C ALA A 234 12.18 5.24 11.42
N GLU A 235 12.89 6.20 12.01
CA GLU A 235 12.27 7.37 12.67
C GLU A 235 11.49 8.21 11.67
N ARG A 236 12.02 8.48 10.48
CA ARG A 236 11.29 9.20 9.42
C ARG A 236 10.01 8.49 9.00
N VAL A 237 10.03 7.17 8.87
CA VAL A 237 8.82 6.39 8.51
C VAL A 237 7.82 6.40 9.67
N LYS A 238 8.29 6.35 10.91
CA LYS A 238 7.45 6.46 12.10
C LYS A 238 6.69 7.79 12.13
N GLU A 239 7.37 8.92 11.91
CA GLU A 239 6.73 10.24 11.82
C GLU A 239 5.65 10.28 10.74
N MET A 240 5.93 9.69 9.55
CA MET A 240 4.90 9.57 8.50
C MET A 240 3.71 8.70 8.91
N CYS A 241 3.92 7.61 9.66
CA CYS A 241 2.83 6.78 10.16
C CYS A 241 1.96 7.57 11.15
N GLU A 242 2.57 8.26 12.09
CA GLU A 242 1.88 9.09 13.10
C GLU A 242 1.05 10.20 12.44
N SER A 243 1.58 10.86 11.39
CA SER A 243 0.86 11.92 10.66
C SER A 243 -0.44 11.45 10.00
N ILE A 244 -0.56 10.15 9.71
CA ILE A 244 -1.76 9.54 9.08
C ILE A 244 -2.56 8.66 10.05
N GLY A 245 -2.21 8.66 11.34
CA GLY A 245 -2.93 7.93 12.38
C GLY A 245 -2.68 6.42 12.39
N LEU A 246 -1.54 5.95 11.86
CA LEU A 246 -1.09 4.57 11.98
C LEU A 246 -0.18 4.41 13.20
N SER A 247 -0.42 3.39 14.01
CA SER A 247 0.52 3.00 15.05
C SER A 247 1.81 2.47 14.43
N CYS A 248 2.94 2.77 15.07
CA CYS A 248 4.23 2.35 14.58
C CYS A 248 5.15 1.92 15.71
N ARG A 249 5.90 0.83 15.49
CA ARG A 249 6.93 0.35 16.41
C ARG A 249 8.23 0.14 15.65
N ASN A 250 9.33 0.71 16.12
CA ASN A 250 10.66 0.42 15.60
C ASN A 250 11.18 -0.88 16.24
N VAL A 251 11.40 -1.89 15.41
CA VAL A 251 11.97 -3.19 15.80
C VAL A 251 13.46 -3.14 15.54
N HIS A 252 14.22 -2.80 16.58
CA HIS A 252 15.68 -2.70 16.48
C HIS A 252 16.38 -3.96 16.99
N MET A 253 17.26 -4.53 16.14
CA MET A 253 18.18 -5.60 16.51
C MET A 253 19.61 -5.18 16.11
N LYS A 254 20.36 -4.66 17.07
CA LYS A 254 21.71 -4.11 16.85
C LYS A 254 22.62 -5.10 16.10
N GLY A 255 23.23 -4.63 15.03
CA GLY A 255 24.17 -5.41 14.22
C GLY A 255 23.55 -6.60 13.49
N THR A 256 22.24 -6.63 13.31
CA THR A 256 21.52 -7.72 12.65
C THR A 256 20.71 -7.17 11.49
N ASP A 257 20.89 -7.79 10.33
CA ASP A 257 20.12 -7.55 9.11
C ASP A 257 18.93 -8.55 9.10
N PRO A 258 17.69 -8.10 8.86
CA PRO A 258 16.54 -8.99 8.75
C PRO A 258 16.75 -10.13 7.75
N GLY A 259 17.52 -9.90 6.69
CA GLY A 259 17.88 -10.89 5.67
C GLY A 259 18.86 -11.96 6.14
N ALA A 260 19.52 -11.78 7.28
CA ALA A 260 20.48 -12.72 7.86
C ALA A 260 19.95 -13.50 9.07
N LEU A 261 18.70 -13.22 9.52
CA LEU A 261 18.11 -13.88 10.69
C LEU A 261 18.00 -15.40 10.52
N THR A 262 18.36 -16.12 11.57
CA THR A 262 18.17 -17.56 11.70
C THR A 262 16.76 -17.93 12.18
N ASN A 263 16.36 -19.19 12.04
CA ASN A 263 15.07 -19.69 12.56
C ASN A 263 14.91 -19.42 14.07
N SER A 264 15.96 -19.63 14.87
CA SER A 264 15.93 -19.39 16.31
C SER A 264 15.70 -17.92 16.65
N GLN A 265 16.37 -17.00 15.92
CA GLN A 265 16.19 -15.55 16.12
C GLN A 265 14.79 -15.12 15.71
N VAL A 266 14.25 -15.62 14.60
CA VAL A 266 12.88 -15.33 14.17
C VAL A 266 11.84 -15.87 15.16
N THR A 267 12.05 -17.06 15.73
CA THR A 267 11.17 -17.59 16.78
C THR A 267 11.12 -16.67 18.01
N LYS A 268 12.27 -16.18 18.46
CA LYS A 268 12.35 -15.22 19.56
C LYS A 268 11.71 -13.87 19.18
N LEU A 269 11.87 -13.44 17.94
CA LEU A 269 11.24 -12.22 17.45
C LEU A 269 9.71 -12.35 17.44
N LYS A 270 9.16 -13.48 16.96
CA LYS A 270 7.72 -13.76 16.96
C LYS A 270 7.12 -13.66 18.35
N SER A 271 7.76 -14.26 19.36
CA SER A 271 7.27 -14.19 20.73
C SER A 271 7.26 -12.76 21.29
N LYS A 272 8.13 -11.87 20.83
CA LYS A 272 8.13 -10.45 21.22
C LYS A 272 7.10 -9.61 20.46
N LEU A 273 6.85 -9.93 19.19
CA LEU A 273 5.93 -9.15 18.35
C LEU A 273 4.47 -9.45 18.64
N TYR A 274 4.16 -10.70 19.03
CA TYR A 274 2.80 -11.22 19.13
C TYR A 274 2.46 -11.77 20.53
N ALA A 275 3.26 -11.38 21.56
CA ALA A 275 3.00 -11.72 22.96
C ALA A 275 1.76 -11.02 23.51
#